data_f36473f57c18f4eff72810fb6ec654aa
#
_entry.id   f36473f57c18f4eff72810fb6ec654aa
#
_cell.length_a   1.000
_cell.length_b   1.000
_cell.length_c   1.000
_cell.angle_alpha   90.00
_cell.angle_beta   90.00
_cell.angle_gamma   90.00
#
_symmetry.space_group_name_H-M   'P 1'
#
loop_
_entity.id
_entity.type
_entity.pdbx_description
1 polymer ?
#
loop_
_entity_poly.entity_id
_entity_poly.type
_entity_poly.pdbx_seq_one_letter_code
_entity_poly.pdbx_strand_id
1 'polypeptide(L)'
;MNESAVRLRSVTRSYGRAGGEVKGLDQVTLDIPRSTFTAVMGPSGSGKSTLLHCTAGLDRPTGGQVFLGGTELTGLSERRLTRLRRGRIGFVFQAFNLLPSLTAEQNVALPLRLAGRRPERAQVLEALEQVGLRERARHRPGELSGGQQQRVALARALVTRPEVLFGDEPTGALDSTTGRGVLGLLRSMVDDGRTVIMVTHDPVAASFADRVLFLADGRIVDELYAPSAERVAARMARADGTVRAVSAPAGAEAPARAEAAPC
;
A
#
# COMPACT_ATOMS: atom_id res chain seq x y z
N MET A 1 25.26 8.36 2.01
CA MET A 1 23.91 8.74 2.48
C MET A 1 22.92 7.94 1.62
N ASN A 2 22.13 7.04 2.23
CA ASN A 2 21.15 6.28 1.46
C ASN A 2 20.10 7.25 0.91
N GLU A 3 20.03 7.35 -0.41
CA GLU A 3 19.09 8.25 -1.09
C GLU A 3 17.65 7.71 -0.89
N SER A 4 16.73 8.56 -0.40
CA SER A 4 15.36 8.16 -0.17
C SER A 4 14.66 7.86 -1.49
N ALA A 5 13.97 6.71 -1.59
CA ALA A 5 13.09 6.41 -2.72
C ALA A 5 11.84 7.29 -2.66
N VAL A 6 11.32 7.50 -1.45
CA VAL A 6 10.16 8.35 -1.17
C VAL A 6 10.44 9.19 0.07
N ARG A 7 10.05 10.47 0.04
CA ARG A 7 10.11 11.36 1.20
C ARG A 7 8.84 12.19 1.31
N LEU A 8 8.31 12.26 2.51
CA LEU A 8 7.20 13.12 2.89
C LEU A 8 7.71 14.18 3.87
N ARG A 9 7.25 15.43 3.73
CA ARG A 9 7.55 16.53 4.64
C ARG A 9 6.24 17.18 5.09
N SER A 10 5.86 16.96 6.35
CA SER A 10 4.66 17.51 7.00
C SER A 10 3.40 17.35 6.13
N VAL A 11 3.22 16.17 5.52
CA VAL A 11 2.13 15.91 4.60
C VAL A 11 0.81 15.82 5.37
N THR A 12 -0.14 16.65 4.95
CA THR A 12 -1.51 16.66 5.47
C THR A 12 -2.48 16.40 4.32
N ARG A 13 -3.50 15.58 4.56
CA ARG A 13 -4.60 15.36 3.64
C ARG A 13 -5.93 15.37 4.37
N SER A 14 -6.76 16.34 4.06
CA SER A 14 -8.09 16.50 4.62
C SER A 14 -9.15 16.27 3.56
N TYR A 15 -10.28 15.72 3.96
CA TYR A 15 -11.47 15.49 3.15
C TYR A 15 -12.67 16.19 3.78
N GLY A 16 -13.62 16.64 2.96
CA GLY A 16 -14.81 17.35 3.41
C GLY A 16 -14.71 18.87 3.24
N ARG A 17 -15.76 19.58 3.69
CA ARG A 17 -15.84 21.06 3.69
C ARG A 17 -15.85 21.58 5.13
N ALA A 18 -15.63 22.87 5.30
CA ALA A 18 -15.65 23.55 6.59
C ALA A 18 -16.86 23.12 7.45
N GLY A 19 -16.60 22.58 8.65
CA GLY A 19 -17.59 22.05 9.58
C GLY A 19 -17.71 20.51 9.65
N GLY A 20 -17.07 19.77 8.74
CA GLY A 20 -17.03 18.29 8.72
C GLY A 20 -15.74 17.74 8.14
N GLU A 21 -14.62 18.43 8.37
CA GLU A 21 -13.31 18.02 7.84
C GLU A 21 -12.76 16.79 8.57
N VAL A 22 -12.45 15.73 7.79
CA VAL A 22 -11.78 14.53 8.30
C VAL A 22 -10.35 14.51 7.78
N LYS A 23 -9.39 14.46 8.69
CA LYS A 23 -7.97 14.32 8.33
C LYS A 23 -7.63 12.88 8.03
N GLY A 24 -7.33 12.59 6.78
CA GLY A 24 -6.79 11.29 6.38
C GLY A 24 -5.29 11.18 6.67
N LEU A 25 -4.54 12.31 6.62
CA LEU A 25 -3.15 12.44 7.09
C LEU A 25 -3.00 13.74 7.85
N ASP A 26 -2.20 13.73 8.90
CA ASP A 26 -1.92 14.90 9.74
C ASP A 26 -0.42 15.06 9.96
N GLN A 27 0.20 15.98 9.20
CA GLN A 27 1.60 16.40 9.28
C GLN A 27 2.62 15.23 9.22
N VAL A 28 2.35 14.22 8.39
CA VAL A 28 3.23 13.04 8.27
C VAL A 28 4.57 13.45 7.66
N THR A 29 5.66 13.17 8.38
CA THR A 29 7.03 13.29 7.90
C THR A 29 7.66 11.90 7.91
N LEU A 30 8.19 11.45 6.76
CA LEU A 30 8.65 10.08 6.57
C LEU A 30 9.72 10.04 5.46
N ASP A 31 10.77 9.26 5.70
CA ASP A 31 11.75 8.87 4.69
C ASP A 31 11.69 7.35 4.47
N ILE A 32 11.56 6.93 3.22
CA ILE A 32 11.62 5.52 2.82
C ILE A 32 12.88 5.32 1.99
N PRO A 33 13.86 4.55 2.48
CA PRO A 33 15.11 4.30 1.77
C PRO A 33 14.90 3.51 0.48
N ARG A 34 15.81 3.65 -0.48
CA ARG A 34 15.85 2.79 -1.67
C ARG A 34 16.15 1.34 -1.30
N SER A 35 15.67 0.43 -2.10
CA SER A 35 15.91 -1.01 -1.96
C SER A 35 15.50 -1.54 -0.59
N THR A 36 14.35 -1.08 -0.09
CA THR A 36 13.75 -1.55 1.16
C THR A 36 12.30 -1.96 0.96
N PHE A 37 11.83 -2.88 1.80
CA PHE A 37 10.43 -3.23 1.91
C PHE A 37 9.84 -2.56 3.16
N THR A 38 8.92 -1.62 2.97
CA THR A 38 8.20 -0.96 4.08
C THR A 38 6.75 -1.40 4.07
N ALA A 39 6.26 -1.94 5.18
CA ALA A 39 4.84 -2.20 5.41
C ALA A 39 4.22 -1.05 6.21
N VAL A 40 2.97 -0.71 5.91
CA VAL A 40 2.15 0.26 6.64
C VAL A 40 0.94 -0.45 7.21
N MET A 41 0.77 -0.38 8.52
CA MET A 41 -0.30 -1.03 9.26
C MET A 41 -1.08 -0.02 10.11
N GLY A 42 -2.23 -0.43 10.63
CA GLY A 42 -3.07 0.39 11.50
C GLY A 42 -4.55 0.01 11.36
N PRO A 43 -5.42 0.50 12.24
CA PRO A 43 -6.85 0.20 12.21
C PRO A 43 -7.53 0.72 10.94
N SER A 44 -8.77 0.27 10.69
CA SER A 44 -9.57 0.81 9.59
C SER A 44 -9.78 2.30 9.79
N GLY A 45 -9.68 3.09 8.70
CA GLY A 45 -9.82 4.55 8.78
C GLY A 45 -8.59 5.31 9.26
N SER A 46 -7.49 4.66 9.65
CA SER A 46 -6.28 5.34 10.14
C SER A 46 -5.51 6.17 9.10
N GLY A 47 -5.89 6.12 7.82
CA GLY A 47 -5.25 6.89 6.74
C GLY A 47 -4.25 6.10 5.87
N LYS A 48 -4.15 4.77 6.00
CA LYS A 48 -3.18 3.94 5.24
C LYS A 48 -3.29 4.10 3.72
N SER A 49 -4.47 3.92 3.15
CA SER A 49 -4.68 4.09 1.71
C SER A 49 -4.46 5.54 1.27
N THR A 50 -4.81 6.51 2.13
CA THR A 50 -4.50 7.94 1.90
C THR A 50 -2.99 8.17 1.83
N LEU A 51 -2.22 7.58 2.77
CA LEU A 51 -0.76 7.65 2.76
C LEU A 51 -0.19 7.07 1.46
N LEU A 52 -0.66 5.86 1.09
CA LEU A 52 -0.25 5.18 -0.14
C LEU A 52 -0.55 6.03 -1.38
N HIS A 53 -1.76 6.56 -1.49
CA HIS A 53 -2.21 7.36 -2.64
C HIS A 53 -1.48 8.71 -2.74
N CYS A 54 -1.28 9.42 -1.62
CA CYS A 54 -0.51 10.66 -1.62
C CYS A 54 0.96 10.40 -1.99
N THR A 55 1.56 9.34 -1.45
CA THR A 55 2.95 8.95 -1.71
C THR A 55 3.18 8.58 -3.18
N ALA A 56 2.20 7.96 -3.81
CA ALA A 56 2.23 7.59 -5.23
C ALA A 56 1.78 8.73 -6.17
N GLY A 57 1.39 9.88 -5.65
CA GLY A 57 0.84 10.98 -6.44
C GLY A 57 -0.48 10.65 -7.12
N LEU A 58 -1.27 9.72 -6.58
CA LEU A 58 -2.65 9.42 -7.01
C LEU A 58 -3.64 10.39 -6.37
N ASP A 59 -3.36 10.84 -5.15
CA ASP A 59 -4.10 11.88 -4.46
C ASP A 59 -3.16 13.05 -4.11
N ARG A 60 -3.70 14.26 -4.07
CA ARG A 60 -2.92 15.46 -3.73
C ARG A 60 -3.06 15.77 -2.26
N PRO A 61 -1.95 15.92 -1.51
CA PRO A 61 -2.04 16.43 -0.16
C PRO A 61 -2.62 17.84 -0.14
N THR A 62 -3.30 18.20 0.97
CA THR A 62 -3.78 19.56 1.22
C THR A 62 -2.68 20.47 1.77
N GLY A 63 -1.59 19.88 2.30
CA GLY A 63 -0.41 20.58 2.79
C GLY A 63 0.82 19.67 2.82
N GLY A 64 2.00 20.29 2.90
CA GLY A 64 3.27 19.57 2.90
C GLY A 64 3.76 19.20 1.51
N GLN A 65 4.81 18.38 1.44
CA GLN A 65 5.50 18.04 0.20
C GLN A 65 5.76 16.54 0.12
N VAL A 66 5.61 15.97 -1.08
CA VAL A 66 5.92 14.56 -1.40
C VAL A 66 6.99 14.51 -2.47
N PHE A 67 8.00 13.69 -2.27
CA PHE A 67 9.12 13.49 -3.21
C PHE A 67 9.24 12.00 -3.57
N LEU A 68 9.50 11.73 -4.85
CA LEU A 68 9.82 10.42 -5.38
C LEU A 68 11.20 10.48 -6.06
N GLY A 69 12.21 9.81 -5.50
CA GLY A 69 13.57 9.81 -6.01
C GLY A 69 14.09 11.22 -6.28
N GLY A 70 13.94 12.15 -5.31
CA GLY A 70 14.36 13.54 -5.43
C GLY A 70 13.43 14.46 -6.24
N THR A 71 12.42 13.93 -6.95
CA THR A 71 11.44 14.74 -7.70
C THR A 71 10.27 15.10 -6.82
N GLU A 72 9.98 16.38 -6.60
CA GLU A 72 8.79 16.85 -5.89
C GLU A 72 7.53 16.58 -6.73
N LEU A 73 6.55 15.89 -6.13
CA LEU A 73 5.29 15.54 -6.79
C LEU A 73 4.22 16.62 -6.62
N THR A 74 4.19 17.27 -5.45
CA THR A 74 3.12 18.20 -5.03
C THR A 74 2.92 19.38 -5.97
N GLY A 75 3.98 19.91 -6.54
CA GLY A 75 3.94 21.03 -7.49
C GLY A 75 3.70 20.62 -8.95
N LEU A 76 3.62 19.33 -9.27
CA LEU A 76 3.48 18.89 -10.66
C LEU A 76 2.04 19.02 -11.17
N SER A 77 1.90 19.36 -12.46
CA SER A 77 0.63 19.26 -13.18
C SER A 77 0.22 17.78 -13.35
N GLU A 78 -1.10 17.51 -13.49
CA GLU A 78 -1.62 16.15 -13.68
C GLU A 78 -0.97 15.43 -14.87
N ARG A 79 -0.67 16.15 -15.95
CA ARG A 79 0.02 15.59 -17.12
C ARG A 79 1.43 15.12 -16.75
N ARG A 80 2.17 15.87 -15.93
CA ARG A 80 3.52 15.49 -15.47
C ARG A 80 3.45 14.34 -14.47
N LEU A 81 2.51 14.37 -13.50
CA LEU A 81 2.27 13.27 -12.57
C LEU A 81 1.94 11.97 -13.29
N THR A 82 1.03 12.01 -14.27
CA THR A 82 0.66 10.83 -15.07
C THR A 82 1.87 10.24 -15.81
N ARG A 83 2.72 11.10 -16.40
CA ARG A 83 3.94 10.63 -17.09
C ARG A 83 4.92 9.99 -16.11
N LEU A 84 5.09 10.58 -14.93
CA LEU A 84 5.97 10.06 -13.88
C LEU A 84 5.45 8.71 -13.36
N ARG A 85 4.16 8.60 -13.04
CA ARG A 85 3.54 7.33 -12.59
C ARG A 85 3.77 6.21 -13.59
N ARG A 86 3.53 6.46 -14.88
CA ARG A 86 3.70 5.45 -15.95
C ARG A 86 5.12 4.86 -16.04
N GLY A 87 6.13 5.63 -15.68
CA GLY A 87 7.53 5.20 -15.81
C GLY A 87 8.22 4.77 -14.53
N ARG A 88 7.79 5.30 -13.38
CA ARG A 88 8.54 5.16 -12.13
C ARG A 88 7.78 4.45 -11.01
N ILE A 89 6.46 4.23 -11.18
CA ILE A 89 5.59 3.64 -10.16
C ILE A 89 4.91 2.41 -10.71
N GLY A 90 4.94 1.33 -9.93
CA GLY A 90 4.10 0.15 -10.11
C GLY A 90 3.01 0.11 -9.04
N PHE A 91 1.82 -0.39 -9.38
CA PHE A 91 0.71 -0.57 -8.45
C PHE A 91 0.17 -1.98 -8.49
N VAL A 92 -0.06 -2.57 -7.31
CA VAL A 92 -0.73 -3.85 -7.10
C VAL A 92 -1.87 -3.63 -6.11
N PHE A 93 -3.09 -4.01 -6.49
CA PHE A 93 -4.30 -3.84 -5.69
C PHE A 93 -4.83 -5.19 -5.21
N GLN A 94 -5.60 -5.19 -4.15
CA GLN A 94 -6.31 -6.36 -3.64
C GLN A 94 -7.25 -6.98 -4.68
N ALA A 95 -7.96 -6.17 -5.44
CA ALA A 95 -8.94 -6.60 -6.45
C ALA A 95 -8.33 -6.94 -7.82
N PHE A 96 -7.03 -7.20 -7.93
CA PHE A 96 -6.25 -7.51 -9.15
C PHE A 96 -6.38 -6.46 -10.27
N ASN A 97 -7.55 -5.92 -10.53
CA ASN A 97 -7.87 -4.91 -11.56
C ASN A 97 -7.37 -5.32 -12.97
N LEU A 98 -7.53 -6.59 -13.31
CA LEU A 98 -7.26 -7.09 -14.66
C LEU A 98 -8.46 -6.83 -15.57
N LEU A 99 -8.18 -6.52 -16.83
CA LEU A 99 -9.24 -6.41 -17.85
C LEU A 99 -9.63 -7.81 -18.31
N PRO A 100 -10.88 -8.27 -18.08
CA PRO A 100 -11.30 -9.66 -18.33
C PRO A 100 -11.31 -10.03 -19.82
N SER A 101 -11.43 -9.04 -20.69
CA SER A 101 -11.41 -9.23 -22.15
C SER A 101 -9.99 -9.43 -22.71
N LEU A 102 -8.95 -9.13 -21.95
CA LEU A 102 -7.56 -9.23 -22.36
C LEU A 102 -6.92 -10.50 -21.79
N THR A 103 -5.97 -11.08 -22.54
CA THR A 103 -5.11 -12.17 -22.04
C THR A 103 -4.15 -11.65 -20.97
N ALA A 104 -3.43 -12.57 -20.27
CA ALA A 104 -2.40 -12.20 -19.31
C ALA A 104 -1.30 -11.34 -19.95
N GLU A 105 -0.77 -11.74 -21.11
CA GLU A 105 0.24 -10.95 -21.83
C GLU A 105 -0.29 -9.58 -22.27
N GLN A 106 -1.56 -9.47 -22.64
CA GLN A 106 -2.17 -8.20 -23.03
C GLN A 106 -2.40 -7.29 -21.81
N ASN A 107 -2.81 -7.84 -20.65
CA ASN A 107 -2.92 -7.10 -19.40
C ASN A 107 -1.55 -6.56 -18.96
N VAL A 108 -0.50 -7.39 -19.03
CA VAL A 108 0.88 -6.99 -18.69
C VAL A 108 1.40 -5.92 -19.64
N ALA A 109 1.10 -6.01 -20.94
CA ALA A 109 1.50 -5.03 -21.94
C ALA A 109 0.79 -3.67 -21.82
N LEU A 110 -0.35 -3.60 -21.13
CA LEU A 110 -1.22 -2.42 -21.09
C LEU A 110 -0.53 -1.13 -20.62
N PRO A 111 0.28 -1.10 -19.53
CA PRO A 111 0.97 0.11 -19.10
C PRO A 111 1.92 0.68 -20.16
N LEU A 112 2.60 -0.18 -20.89
CA LEU A 112 3.50 0.23 -21.98
C LEU A 112 2.71 0.89 -23.13
N ARG A 113 1.58 0.29 -23.53
CA ARG A 113 0.67 0.86 -24.54
C ARG A 113 0.12 2.21 -24.12
N LEU A 114 -0.34 2.34 -22.87
CA LEU A 114 -0.84 3.60 -22.31
C LEU A 114 0.25 4.67 -22.19
N ALA A 115 1.53 4.26 -22.12
CA ALA A 115 2.67 5.17 -22.17
C ALA A 115 3.05 5.58 -23.61
N GLY A 116 2.32 5.13 -24.64
CA GLY A 116 2.62 5.39 -26.04
C GLY A 116 3.82 4.58 -26.59
N ARG A 117 4.25 3.54 -25.85
CA ARG A 117 5.34 2.64 -26.25
C ARG A 117 4.77 1.42 -26.96
N ARG A 118 5.47 0.90 -27.96
CA ARG A 118 5.17 -0.41 -28.54
C ARG A 118 5.75 -1.50 -27.62
N PRO A 119 4.89 -2.36 -27.01
CA PRO A 119 5.40 -3.43 -26.15
C PRO A 119 6.21 -4.45 -26.97
N GLU A 120 7.42 -4.73 -26.57
CA GLU A 120 8.17 -5.87 -27.08
C GLU A 120 7.65 -7.15 -26.40
N ARG A 121 7.30 -8.17 -27.19
CA ARG A 121 6.76 -9.41 -26.64
C ARG A 121 7.73 -10.11 -25.69
N ALA A 122 9.02 -10.03 -25.96
CA ALA A 122 10.06 -10.57 -25.09
C ALA A 122 10.03 -9.93 -23.69
N GLN A 123 9.91 -8.60 -23.59
CA GLN A 123 9.79 -7.85 -22.32
C GLN A 123 8.55 -8.27 -21.53
N VAL A 124 7.43 -8.47 -22.21
CA VAL A 124 6.16 -8.90 -21.58
C VAL A 124 6.26 -10.33 -21.05
N LEU A 125 6.84 -11.24 -21.84
CA LEU A 125 7.04 -12.63 -21.43
C LEU A 125 8.06 -12.75 -20.30
N GLU A 126 9.11 -11.94 -20.29
CA GLU A 126 10.07 -11.84 -19.17
C GLU A 126 9.37 -11.44 -17.87
N ALA A 127 8.48 -10.42 -17.91
CA ALA A 127 7.72 -10.02 -16.73
C ALA A 127 6.78 -11.13 -16.22
N LEU A 128 6.17 -11.90 -17.12
CA LEU A 128 5.37 -13.08 -16.75
C LEU A 128 6.23 -14.23 -16.20
N GLU A 129 7.45 -14.40 -16.71
CA GLU A 129 8.42 -15.38 -16.22
C GLU A 129 8.81 -15.10 -14.76
N GLN A 130 9.11 -13.83 -14.43
CA GLN A 130 9.46 -13.39 -13.07
C GLN A 130 8.41 -13.78 -12.02
N VAL A 131 7.16 -13.95 -12.43
CA VAL A 131 6.06 -14.38 -11.55
C VAL A 131 5.63 -15.83 -11.77
N GLY A 132 6.36 -16.60 -12.60
CA GLY A 132 6.11 -18.02 -12.89
C GLY A 132 4.86 -18.27 -13.75
N LEU A 133 4.51 -17.35 -14.67
CA LEU A 133 3.29 -17.42 -15.47
C LEU A 133 3.53 -17.33 -16.99
N ARG A 134 4.76 -17.57 -17.47
CA ARG A 134 5.08 -17.52 -18.91
C ARG A 134 4.16 -18.42 -19.74
N GLU A 135 3.92 -19.65 -19.29
CA GLU A 135 3.06 -20.62 -19.98
C GLU A 135 1.57 -20.24 -19.95
N ARG A 136 1.20 -19.31 -19.07
CA ARG A 136 -0.18 -18.78 -18.95
C ARG A 136 -0.40 -17.47 -19.71
N ALA A 137 0.56 -17.01 -20.52
CA ALA A 137 0.51 -15.73 -21.24
C ALA A 137 -0.77 -15.50 -22.06
N ARG A 138 -1.31 -16.56 -22.66
CA ARG A 138 -2.50 -16.51 -23.51
C ARG A 138 -3.82 -16.70 -22.75
N HIS A 139 -3.80 -17.07 -21.47
CA HIS A 139 -5.01 -17.25 -20.67
C HIS A 139 -5.64 -15.89 -20.33
N ARG A 140 -6.96 -15.85 -20.25
CA ARG A 140 -7.74 -14.70 -19.75
C ARG A 140 -7.91 -14.79 -18.24
N PRO A 141 -8.21 -13.68 -17.55
CA PRO A 141 -8.40 -13.68 -16.09
C PRO A 141 -9.36 -14.75 -15.57
N GLY A 142 -10.48 -15.00 -16.26
CA GLY A 142 -11.46 -16.03 -15.87
C GLY A 142 -10.95 -17.48 -15.96
N GLU A 143 -9.81 -17.71 -16.63
CA GLU A 143 -9.15 -19.02 -16.78
C GLU A 143 -8.00 -19.19 -15.76
N LEU A 144 -7.78 -18.19 -14.89
CA LEU A 144 -6.68 -18.14 -13.92
C LEU A 144 -7.24 -18.19 -12.51
N SER A 145 -6.55 -18.90 -11.61
CA SER A 145 -6.87 -18.82 -10.18
C SER A 145 -6.62 -17.40 -9.62
N GLY A 146 -7.20 -17.05 -8.48
CA GLY A 146 -7.00 -15.75 -7.83
C GLY A 146 -5.52 -15.41 -7.63
N GLY A 147 -4.71 -16.38 -7.18
CA GLY A 147 -3.26 -16.21 -7.04
C GLY A 147 -2.53 -16.00 -8.36
N GLN A 148 -2.98 -16.66 -9.44
CA GLN A 148 -2.43 -16.43 -10.77
C GLN A 148 -2.83 -15.04 -11.29
N GLN A 149 -4.06 -14.61 -11.06
CA GLN A 149 -4.49 -13.25 -11.41
C GLN A 149 -3.67 -12.19 -10.67
N GLN A 150 -3.40 -12.38 -9.38
CA GLN A 150 -2.55 -11.47 -8.60
C GLN A 150 -1.12 -11.44 -9.14
N ARG A 151 -0.55 -12.58 -9.51
CA ARG A 151 0.77 -12.62 -10.16
C ARG A 151 0.77 -11.93 -11.52
N VAL A 152 -0.29 -12.02 -12.32
CA VAL A 152 -0.44 -11.22 -13.56
C VAL A 152 -0.49 -9.72 -13.24
N ALA A 153 -1.23 -9.30 -12.19
CA ALA A 153 -1.26 -7.91 -11.76
C ALA A 153 0.13 -7.41 -11.30
N LEU A 154 0.90 -8.28 -10.63
CA LEU A 154 2.28 -8.00 -10.24
C LEU A 154 3.19 -7.87 -11.48
N ALA A 155 3.13 -8.80 -12.44
CA ALA A 155 3.87 -8.70 -13.70
C ALA A 155 3.53 -7.42 -14.48
N ARG A 156 2.24 -7.03 -14.50
CA ARG A 156 1.80 -5.76 -15.09
C ARG A 156 2.43 -4.54 -14.40
N ALA A 157 2.56 -4.56 -13.08
CA ALA A 157 3.22 -3.49 -12.35
C ALA A 157 4.73 -3.41 -12.63
N LEU A 158 5.36 -4.56 -12.91
CA LEU A 158 6.81 -4.70 -13.10
C LEU A 158 7.29 -4.41 -14.52
N VAL A 159 6.44 -4.61 -15.54
CA VAL A 159 6.84 -4.51 -16.95
C VAL A 159 7.44 -3.15 -17.32
N THR A 160 7.07 -2.08 -16.61
CA THR A 160 7.62 -0.74 -16.79
C THR A 160 8.96 -0.54 -16.07
N ARG A 161 9.43 -1.52 -15.29
CA ARG A 161 10.63 -1.45 -14.43
C ARG A 161 10.56 -0.26 -13.46
N PRO A 162 9.54 -0.20 -12.59
CA PRO A 162 9.34 0.92 -11.70
C PRO A 162 10.43 1.03 -10.63
N GLU A 163 10.69 2.25 -10.13
CA GLU A 163 11.59 2.49 -9.00
C GLU A 163 10.93 2.09 -7.67
N VAL A 164 9.61 2.31 -7.57
CA VAL A 164 8.83 1.99 -6.36
C VAL A 164 7.57 1.21 -6.76
N LEU A 165 7.36 0.10 -6.06
CA LEU A 165 6.14 -0.70 -6.15
C LEU A 165 5.26 -0.41 -4.93
N PHE A 166 4.01 -0.01 -5.18
CA PHE A 166 2.99 0.17 -4.16
C PHE A 166 2.03 -1.02 -4.16
N GLY A 167 1.77 -1.59 -2.99
CA GLY A 167 0.80 -2.66 -2.77
C GLY A 167 -0.29 -2.21 -1.81
N ASP A 168 -1.55 -2.21 -2.26
CA ASP A 168 -2.70 -1.97 -1.39
C ASP A 168 -3.37 -3.33 -1.13
N GLU A 169 -3.07 -3.91 0.03
CA GLU A 169 -3.49 -5.25 0.45
C GLU A 169 -3.26 -6.34 -0.61
N PRO A 170 -2.04 -6.51 -1.16
CA PRO A 170 -1.80 -7.35 -2.33
C PRO A 170 -2.08 -8.84 -2.12
N THR A 171 -2.31 -9.26 -0.89
CA THR A 171 -2.63 -10.65 -0.52
C THR A 171 -4.02 -10.83 0.09
N GLY A 172 -4.77 -9.74 0.29
CA GLY A 172 -6.03 -9.75 1.02
C GLY A 172 -7.16 -10.58 0.39
N ALA A 173 -7.07 -10.92 -0.90
CA ALA A 173 -8.02 -11.79 -1.60
C ALA A 173 -7.50 -13.22 -1.82
N LEU A 174 -6.37 -13.60 -1.21
CA LEU A 174 -5.69 -14.87 -1.43
C LEU A 174 -5.72 -15.77 -0.18
N ASP A 175 -5.68 -17.08 -0.39
CA ASP A 175 -5.38 -18.02 0.68
C ASP A 175 -3.93 -17.84 1.19
N SER A 176 -3.67 -18.32 2.41
CA SER A 176 -2.40 -18.08 3.10
C SER A 176 -1.16 -18.63 2.38
N THR A 177 -1.30 -19.74 1.63
CA THR A 177 -0.18 -20.35 0.89
C THR A 177 0.14 -19.53 -0.36
N THR A 178 -0.87 -19.19 -1.13
CA THR A 178 -0.76 -18.34 -2.32
C THR A 178 -0.27 -16.94 -1.97
N GLY A 179 -0.79 -16.36 -0.86
CA GLY A 179 -0.37 -15.06 -0.33
C GLY A 179 1.12 -15.04 0.01
N ARG A 180 1.63 -16.05 0.72
CA ARG A 180 3.08 -16.18 0.99
C ARG A 180 3.92 -16.23 -0.28
N GLY A 181 3.45 -16.92 -1.31
CA GLY A 181 4.14 -16.94 -2.62
C GLY A 181 4.24 -15.54 -3.26
N VAL A 182 3.19 -14.72 -3.18
CA VAL A 182 3.20 -13.34 -3.67
C VAL A 182 4.13 -12.45 -2.82
N LEU A 183 4.10 -12.60 -1.49
CA LEU A 183 5.00 -11.87 -0.58
C LEU A 183 6.48 -12.22 -0.81
N GLY A 184 6.78 -13.50 -1.06
CA GLY A 184 8.12 -13.95 -1.45
C GLY A 184 8.60 -13.29 -2.75
N LEU A 185 7.72 -13.14 -3.75
CA LEU A 185 8.02 -12.39 -4.97
C LEU A 185 8.28 -10.91 -4.70
N LEU A 186 7.48 -10.25 -3.83
CA LEU A 186 7.73 -8.87 -3.44
C LEU A 186 9.08 -8.71 -2.71
N ARG A 187 9.44 -9.67 -1.84
CA ARG A 187 10.74 -9.68 -1.15
C ARG A 187 11.89 -9.81 -2.14
N SER A 188 11.85 -10.78 -3.06
CA SER A 188 12.92 -10.97 -4.06
C SER A 188 13.13 -9.72 -4.93
N MET A 189 12.08 -8.94 -5.20
CA MET A 189 12.21 -7.68 -5.92
C MET A 189 13.02 -6.63 -5.17
N VAL A 190 12.93 -6.61 -3.84
CA VAL A 190 13.73 -5.72 -3.02
C VAL A 190 15.19 -6.18 -3.02
N ASP A 191 15.42 -7.47 -2.98
CA ASP A 191 16.76 -8.07 -3.09
C ASP A 191 17.40 -7.74 -4.46
N ASP A 192 16.58 -7.57 -5.51
CA ASP A 192 16.97 -7.06 -6.84
C ASP A 192 17.10 -5.52 -6.91
N GLY A 193 17.04 -4.82 -5.78
CA GLY A 193 17.27 -3.37 -5.68
C GLY A 193 16.04 -2.48 -5.86
N ARG A 194 14.81 -3.04 -5.94
CA ARG A 194 13.57 -2.25 -6.02
C ARG A 194 13.09 -1.84 -4.63
N THR A 195 12.28 -0.80 -4.56
CA THR A 195 11.65 -0.38 -3.30
C THR A 195 10.19 -0.83 -3.30
N VAL A 196 9.73 -1.43 -2.20
CA VAL A 196 8.33 -1.87 -2.02
C VAL A 196 7.71 -1.15 -0.84
N ILE A 197 6.51 -0.61 -1.03
CA ILE A 197 5.68 -0.01 0.02
C ILE A 197 4.33 -0.72 -0.02
N MET A 198 3.97 -1.40 1.07
CA MET A 198 2.76 -2.22 1.13
C MET A 198 1.87 -1.78 2.29
N VAL A 199 0.60 -1.57 2.03
CA VAL A 199 -0.43 -1.48 3.06
C VAL A 199 -0.98 -2.88 3.31
N THR A 200 -1.08 -3.26 4.57
CA THR A 200 -1.70 -4.52 4.97
C THR A 200 -2.25 -4.43 6.40
N HIS A 201 -3.23 -5.27 6.71
CA HIS A 201 -3.71 -5.51 8.06
C HIS A 201 -3.24 -6.87 8.61
N ASP A 202 -2.57 -7.69 7.80
CA ASP A 202 -2.07 -9.02 8.17
C ASP A 202 -0.64 -8.92 8.75
N PRO A 203 -0.43 -9.30 10.04
CA PRO A 203 0.89 -9.34 10.67
C PRO A 203 1.88 -10.27 9.96
N VAL A 204 1.39 -11.37 9.37
CA VAL A 204 2.25 -12.30 8.62
C VAL A 204 2.75 -11.63 7.35
N ALA A 205 1.89 -10.93 6.61
CA ALA A 205 2.31 -10.17 5.44
C ALA A 205 3.32 -9.09 5.79
N ALA A 206 3.09 -8.35 6.89
CA ALA A 206 3.99 -7.30 7.35
C ALA A 206 5.37 -7.84 7.79
N SER A 207 5.46 -9.09 8.25
CA SER A 207 6.74 -9.70 8.66
C SER A 207 7.73 -9.94 7.52
N PHE A 208 7.29 -9.85 6.25
CA PHE A 208 8.18 -9.90 5.08
C PHE A 208 8.92 -8.58 4.83
N ALA A 209 8.50 -7.49 5.49
CA ALA A 209 9.11 -6.18 5.33
C ALA A 209 10.38 -6.00 6.18
N ASP A 210 11.24 -5.05 5.78
CA ASP A 210 12.39 -4.64 6.60
C ASP A 210 11.93 -3.75 7.76
N ARG A 211 10.81 -2.99 7.54
CA ARG A 211 10.25 -2.04 8.49
C ARG A 211 8.72 -2.02 8.40
N VAL A 212 8.07 -1.95 9.55
CA VAL A 212 6.62 -1.72 9.67
C VAL A 212 6.39 -0.36 10.31
N LEU A 213 5.54 0.44 9.66
CA LEU A 213 5.03 1.71 10.17
C LEU A 213 3.61 1.50 10.70
N PHE A 214 3.34 1.97 11.90
CA PHE A 214 1.99 1.92 12.48
C PHE A 214 1.34 3.29 12.36
N LEU A 215 0.19 3.33 11.70
CA LEU A 215 -0.57 4.55 11.45
C LEU A 215 -1.85 4.56 12.29
N ALA A 216 -2.09 5.63 13.03
CA ALA A 216 -3.34 5.90 13.74
C ALA A 216 -3.72 7.37 13.57
N ASP A 217 -5.01 7.65 13.33
CA ASP A 217 -5.55 9.01 13.17
C ASP A 217 -4.74 9.91 12.22
N GLY A 218 -4.29 9.33 11.10
CA GLY A 218 -3.52 10.04 10.08
C GLY A 218 -2.06 10.34 10.46
N ARG A 219 -1.54 9.79 11.57
CA ARG A 219 -0.17 10.00 12.05
C ARG A 219 0.60 8.69 12.16
N ILE A 220 1.91 8.72 11.95
CA ILE A 220 2.79 7.60 12.28
C ILE A 220 3.00 7.63 13.80
N VAL A 221 2.55 6.56 14.49
CA VAL A 221 2.59 6.47 15.95
C VAL A 221 3.70 5.54 16.45
N ASP A 222 4.16 4.60 15.60
CA ASP A 222 5.22 3.66 15.97
C ASP A 222 5.92 3.09 14.73
N GLU A 223 7.14 2.57 14.92
CA GLU A 223 7.93 1.88 13.91
C GLU A 223 8.54 0.60 14.47
N LEU A 224 8.61 -0.44 13.65
CA LEU A 224 9.23 -1.72 14.01
C LEU A 224 10.18 -2.16 12.90
N TYR A 225 11.44 -2.32 13.22
CA TYR A 225 12.47 -2.86 12.32
C TYR A 225 12.64 -4.37 12.56
N ALA A 226 13.02 -5.07 11.48
CA ALA A 226 13.14 -6.53 11.45
C ALA A 226 11.93 -7.22 12.16
N PRO A 227 10.70 -7.02 11.59
CA PRO A 227 9.48 -7.46 12.24
C PRO A 227 9.35 -8.98 12.23
N SER A 228 8.83 -9.57 13.34
CA SER A 228 8.21 -10.89 13.31
C SER A 228 6.69 -10.74 13.39
N ALA A 229 5.94 -11.72 12.91
CA ALA A 229 4.48 -11.68 12.92
C ALA A 229 3.92 -11.48 14.34
N GLU A 230 4.53 -12.13 15.37
CA GLU A 230 4.15 -12.00 16.77
C GLU A 230 4.38 -10.57 17.31
N ARG A 231 5.55 -9.98 16.99
CA ARG A 231 5.88 -8.61 17.40
C ARG A 231 4.95 -7.60 16.76
N VAL A 232 4.61 -7.80 15.49
CA VAL A 232 3.65 -6.96 14.75
C VAL A 232 2.27 -7.07 15.37
N ALA A 233 1.76 -8.29 15.61
CA ALA A 233 0.47 -8.52 16.24
C ALA A 233 0.37 -7.88 17.63
N ALA A 234 1.42 -8.01 18.45
CA ALA A 234 1.49 -7.40 19.78
C ALA A 234 1.43 -5.85 19.72
N ARG A 235 2.06 -5.22 18.71
CA ARG A 235 2.00 -3.76 18.53
C ARG A 235 0.63 -3.30 18.04
N MET A 236 0.00 -4.03 17.12
CA MET A 236 -1.36 -3.75 16.64
C MET A 236 -2.38 -3.78 17.80
N ALA A 237 -2.34 -4.80 18.65
CA ALA A 237 -3.24 -4.90 19.81
C ALA A 237 -3.10 -3.73 20.79
N ARG A 238 -1.90 -3.18 20.95
CA ARG A 238 -1.66 -1.97 21.79
C ARG A 238 -2.23 -0.72 21.12
N ALA A 239 -2.04 -0.55 19.82
CA ALA A 239 -2.58 0.60 19.07
C ALA A 239 -4.12 0.63 19.12
N ASP A 240 -4.79 -0.52 18.96
CA ASP A 240 -6.24 -0.63 19.09
C ASP A 240 -6.75 -0.35 20.51
N GLY A 241 -6.02 -0.78 21.54
CA GLY A 241 -6.33 -0.52 22.95
C GLY A 241 -6.23 0.96 23.31
N THR A 242 -5.27 1.67 22.76
CA THR A 242 -5.08 3.13 22.98
C THR A 242 -6.18 3.94 22.29
N VAL A 243 -6.61 3.57 21.09
CA VAL A 243 -7.72 4.21 20.37
C VAL A 243 -9.05 4.00 21.09
N ARG A 244 -9.30 2.80 21.65
CA ARG A 244 -10.52 2.52 22.42
C ARG A 244 -10.58 3.28 23.75
N ALA A 245 -9.45 3.50 24.42
CA ALA A 245 -9.40 4.26 25.67
C ALA A 245 -9.70 5.75 25.49
N VAL A 246 -9.36 6.33 24.33
CA VAL A 246 -9.63 7.74 24.00
C VAL A 246 -11.06 7.96 23.51
N SER A 247 -11.72 6.94 22.95
CA SER A 247 -13.08 7.02 22.39
C SER A 247 -14.20 6.61 23.35
N ALA A 248 -13.89 6.23 24.60
CA ALA A 248 -14.91 5.96 25.61
C ALA A 248 -15.50 7.30 26.10
N PRO A 249 -16.83 7.57 25.99
CA PRO A 249 -17.40 8.78 26.51
C PRO A 249 -17.28 8.80 28.04
N ALA A 250 -16.64 9.84 28.57
CA ALA A 250 -16.68 10.14 29.99
C ALA A 250 -18.13 10.51 30.36
N GLY A 251 -18.81 9.64 31.13
CA GLY A 251 -20.12 9.93 31.66
C GLY A 251 -21.16 8.83 31.49
N ALA A 252 -21.04 7.79 32.30
CA ALA A 252 -22.20 7.03 32.73
C ALA A 252 -22.17 7.00 34.27
N GLU A 253 -22.74 8.04 34.90
CA GLU A 253 -23.10 8.00 36.30
C GLU A 253 -24.07 6.84 36.54
N ALA A 254 -23.72 5.96 37.48
CA ALA A 254 -24.60 4.88 37.94
C ALA A 254 -25.86 5.48 38.59
N PRO A 255 -27.06 4.93 38.31
CA PRO A 255 -28.24 5.40 39.00
C PRO A 255 -28.17 5.06 40.48
N ALA A 256 -28.40 6.07 41.34
CA ALA A 256 -28.49 5.97 42.78
C ALA A 256 -29.56 4.91 43.17
N ARG A 257 -29.19 3.98 44.04
CA ARG A 257 -30.12 3.06 44.70
C ARG A 257 -31.05 3.87 45.56
N ALA A 258 -32.34 3.81 45.28
CA ALA A 258 -33.41 4.25 46.18
C ALA A 258 -33.46 3.30 47.41
N GLU A 259 -33.14 3.83 48.58
CA GLU A 259 -33.43 3.19 49.86
C GLU A 259 -34.93 3.09 50.05
N ALA A 260 -35.42 1.88 50.23
CA ALA A 260 -36.77 1.63 50.72
C ALA A 260 -36.79 1.83 52.24
N ALA A 261 -37.61 2.77 52.73
CA ALA A 261 -37.91 2.95 54.14
C ALA A 261 -38.96 1.88 54.59
N PRO A 262 -38.87 1.41 55.84
CA PRO A 262 -39.82 0.41 56.36
C PRO A 262 -41.05 1.09 56.97
N CYS A 263 -42.20 0.52 56.71
CA CYS A 263 -43.33 0.44 57.63
C CYS A 263 -44.24 -0.74 57.25
#